data_c29ea45d3a83d9a2533cb06c0ec7a092
#
_entry.id   c29ea45d3a83d9a2533cb06c0ec7a092
#
_cell.length_a   1.000
_cell.length_b   1.000
_cell.length_c   1.000
_cell.angle_alpha   90.00
_cell.angle_beta   90.00
_cell.angle_gamma   90.00
#
_symmetry.space_group_name_H-M   'P 1'
#
loop_
_entity.id
_entity.type
_entity.pdbx_description
1 polymer ?
#
loop_
_entity_poly.entity_id
_entity_poly.type
_entity_poly.pdbx_seq_one_letter_code
_entity_poly.pdbx_strand_id
1 'polypeptide(L)'
;MTFRKTYSKIKVEKGDTTINDMYTEDFLIVVTDSTSKGYRMKFIPVAFDYSEESDSIHRIMQAKLSELSKDIVCEFTTDEMGRVQNIENWREIRDKMKVGIKGMCDTLYSTIPFLNDIMPRKQVENTLLLMFSTEQGVREAYNELDELFGLHGNLFDIGDSEFDTQDNGYPMHVTASIGYTPVEDENNDFDDDYSIISKSVTTVPIEDMLDLGLGNMGLMMTDALSDSLANHRKDMIDSITAAMPNGAKNINIINNEYYGYFFNGWPKECFNQKVAGYGLGERIETTHIEWIMRNWDFVKPIDEDKSSHNI
;
A
#
# COMPACT_ATOMS: atom_id res chain seq x y z
N MET A 1 8.68 -7.98 15.41
CA MET A 1 8.39 -8.94 14.32
C MET A 1 8.90 -8.36 13.03
N THR A 2 9.51 -9.16 12.16
CA THR A 2 9.96 -8.74 10.82
C THR A 2 8.96 -9.23 9.79
N PHE A 3 8.56 -8.34 8.93
CA PHE A 3 7.68 -8.61 7.80
C PHE A 3 8.41 -8.33 6.50
N ARG A 4 8.01 -9.04 5.46
CA ARG A 4 8.35 -8.74 4.06
C ARG A 4 7.11 -8.36 3.31
N LYS A 5 7.14 -7.21 2.64
CA LYS A 5 6.16 -6.79 1.65
C LYS A 5 6.71 -7.08 0.26
N THR A 6 5.93 -7.75 -0.55
CA THR A 6 6.16 -7.87 -1.99
C THR A 6 5.04 -7.15 -2.70
N TYR A 7 5.39 -6.19 -3.54
CA TYR A 7 4.45 -5.45 -4.36
C TYR A 7 4.71 -5.72 -5.82
N SER A 8 3.66 -5.90 -6.60
CA SER A 8 3.74 -5.97 -8.05
C SER A 8 2.56 -5.31 -8.73
N LYS A 9 2.84 -4.67 -9.86
CA LYS A 9 1.85 -4.06 -10.74
C LYS A 9 2.16 -4.47 -12.16
N ILE A 10 1.29 -5.27 -12.71
CA ILE A 10 1.45 -5.84 -14.04
C ILE A 10 0.27 -5.46 -14.93
N LYS A 11 0.54 -5.42 -16.23
CA LYS A 11 -0.44 -5.25 -17.28
C LYS A 11 -0.41 -6.49 -18.18
N VAL A 12 -1.55 -7.07 -18.42
CA VAL A 12 -1.72 -8.19 -19.35
C VAL A 12 -2.54 -7.71 -20.54
N GLU A 13 -1.98 -7.74 -21.74
CA GLU A 13 -2.66 -7.36 -22.99
C GLU A 13 -2.44 -8.44 -24.05
N LYS A 14 -3.52 -8.99 -24.58
CA LYS A 14 -3.50 -10.02 -25.66
C LYS A 14 -2.60 -11.22 -25.35
N GLY A 15 -2.45 -11.54 -24.06
CA GLY A 15 -1.60 -12.65 -23.58
C GLY A 15 -0.15 -12.25 -23.30
N ASP A 16 0.26 -11.02 -23.60
CA ASP A 16 1.57 -10.49 -23.22
C ASP A 16 1.50 -9.82 -21.85
N THR A 17 2.47 -10.08 -21.01
CA THR A 17 2.58 -9.51 -19.66
C THR A 17 3.70 -8.49 -19.63
N THR A 18 3.38 -7.30 -19.13
CA THR A 18 4.36 -6.23 -18.88
C THR A 18 4.38 -5.92 -17.38
N ILE A 19 5.57 -5.96 -16.79
CA ILE A 19 5.78 -5.54 -15.39
C ILE A 19 5.97 -4.03 -15.39
N ASN A 20 5.03 -3.32 -14.77
CA ASN A 20 5.11 -1.87 -14.66
C ASN A 20 5.88 -1.45 -13.40
N ASP A 21 5.71 -2.22 -12.32
CA ASP A 21 6.29 -1.93 -11.02
C ASP A 21 6.42 -3.22 -10.20
N MET A 22 7.57 -3.43 -9.54
CA MET A 22 7.80 -4.58 -8.68
C MET A 22 8.91 -4.29 -7.68
N TYR A 23 8.64 -4.49 -6.40
CA TYR A 23 9.63 -4.33 -5.33
C TYR A 23 9.35 -5.23 -4.13
N THR A 24 10.36 -5.42 -3.30
CA THR A 24 10.24 -6.00 -1.96
C THR A 24 10.75 -5.03 -0.92
N GLU A 25 10.10 -5.02 0.24
CA GLU A 25 10.48 -4.22 1.39
C GLU A 25 10.43 -5.08 2.65
N ASP A 26 11.52 -5.10 3.41
CA ASP A 26 11.57 -5.70 4.73
C ASP A 26 11.45 -4.62 5.79
N PHE A 27 10.58 -4.82 6.78
CA PHE A 27 10.37 -3.87 7.87
C PHE A 27 10.11 -4.58 9.20
N LEU A 28 10.35 -3.84 10.30
CA LEU A 28 10.11 -4.30 11.66
C LEU A 28 8.90 -3.59 12.25
N ILE A 29 8.04 -4.35 12.91
CA ILE A 29 7.06 -3.82 13.88
C ILE A 29 7.56 -4.15 15.28
N VAL A 30 7.80 -3.12 16.09
CA VAL A 30 8.32 -3.24 17.45
C VAL A 30 7.33 -2.64 18.43
N VAL A 31 6.86 -3.42 19.39
CA VAL A 31 6.09 -2.91 20.52
C VAL A 31 7.07 -2.29 21.51
N THR A 32 6.94 -0.99 21.76
CA THR A 32 7.81 -0.25 22.69
C THR A 32 7.17 -0.05 24.06
N ASP A 33 5.85 -0.05 24.12
CA ASP A 33 5.08 0.05 25.36
C ASP A 33 3.73 -0.62 25.20
N SER A 34 3.19 -1.14 26.31
CA SER A 34 1.88 -1.80 26.38
C SER A 34 1.15 -1.38 27.65
N THR A 35 -0.05 -0.92 27.48
CA THR A 35 -0.94 -0.50 28.57
C THR A 35 -2.32 -1.12 28.42
N SER A 36 -3.20 -0.97 29.43
CA SER A 36 -4.60 -1.38 29.29
C SER A 36 -5.40 -0.57 28.26
N LYS A 37 -4.82 0.46 27.65
CA LYS A 37 -5.48 1.33 26.66
C LYS A 37 -4.95 1.10 25.24
N GLY A 38 -3.96 0.22 25.06
CA GLY A 38 -3.37 -0.06 23.77
C GLY A 38 -1.86 -0.14 23.80
N TYR A 39 -1.26 -0.10 22.60
CA TYR A 39 0.16 -0.30 22.39
C TYR A 39 0.80 0.94 21.79
N ARG A 40 2.06 1.19 22.14
CA ARG A 40 2.98 2.03 21.35
C ARG A 40 3.88 1.16 20.54
N MET A 41 4.00 1.48 19.27
CA MET A 41 4.75 0.69 18.31
C MET A 41 5.61 1.55 17.41
N LYS A 42 6.60 0.91 16.80
CA LYS A 42 7.44 1.50 15.76
C LYS A 42 7.40 0.65 14.52
N PHE A 43 7.23 1.29 13.38
CA PHE A 43 7.52 0.73 12.07
C PHE A 43 8.92 1.20 11.67
N ILE A 44 9.81 0.26 11.37
CA ILE A 44 11.21 0.51 11.06
C ILE A 44 11.54 -0.15 9.72
N PRO A 45 11.77 0.63 8.66
CA PRO A 45 12.26 0.07 7.38
C PRO A 45 13.63 -0.59 7.58
N VAL A 46 13.84 -1.76 6.98
CA VAL A 46 15.10 -2.55 7.11
C VAL A 46 15.81 -2.67 5.78
N ALA A 47 15.11 -3.12 4.76
CA ALA A 47 15.67 -3.33 3.44
C ALA A 47 14.64 -3.03 2.36
N PHE A 48 15.11 -2.64 1.21
CA PHE A 48 14.28 -2.38 0.05
C PHE A 48 15.02 -2.85 -1.21
N ASP A 49 14.37 -3.66 -2.03
CA ASP A 49 14.91 -4.16 -3.28
C ASP A 49 13.91 -3.92 -4.41
N TYR A 50 14.39 -3.36 -5.50
CA TYR A 50 13.57 -2.96 -6.62
C TYR A 50 13.91 -3.79 -7.86
N SER A 51 12.91 -4.36 -8.52
CA SER A 51 13.11 -5.19 -9.71
C SER A 51 13.67 -4.37 -10.87
N GLU A 52 14.68 -4.91 -11.56
CA GLU A 52 15.22 -4.32 -12.78
C GLU A 52 14.22 -4.35 -13.95
N GLU A 53 13.19 -5.18 -13.86
CA GLU A 53 12.11 -5.28 -14.86
C GLU A 53 11.10 -4.15 -14.77
N SER A 54 11.11 -3.37 -13.68
CA SER A 54 10.23 -2.23 -13.49
C SER A 54 10.55 -1.08 -14.45
N ASP A 55 9.53 -0.25 -14.73
CA ASP A 55 9.71 0.97 -15.51
C ASP A 55 10.81 1.87 -14.93
N SER A 56 11.65 2.44 -15.80
CA SER A 56 12.84 3.18 -15.39
C SER A 56 12.53 4.43 -14.54
N ILE A 57 11.40 5.09 -14.79
CA ILE A 57 10.98 6.28 -14.02
C ILE A 57 10.53 5.84 -12.63
N HIS A 58 9.68 4.83 -12.53
CA HIS A 58 9.24 4.26 -11.26
C HIS A 58 10.44 3.77 -10.45
N ARG A 59 11.38 3.06 -11.07
CA ARG A 59 12.60 2.57 -10.40
C ARG A 59 13.45 3.71 -9.82
N ILE A 60 13.67 4.80 -10.58
CA ILE A 60 14.43 5.96 -10.08
C ILE A 60 13.71 6.62 -8.91
N MET A 61 12.40 6.82 -9.02
CA MET A 61 11.59 7.44 -7.96
C MET A 61 11.59 6.61 -6.69
N GLN A 62 11.32 5.33 -6.80
CA GLN A 62 11.22 4.42 -5.66
C GLN A 62 12.58 4.18 -5.00
N ALA A 63 13.65 4.03 -5.77
CA ALA A 63 14.99 3.93 -5.21
C ALA A 63 15.36 5.16 -4.37
N LYS A 64 14.95 6.35 -4.80
CA LYS A 64 15.16 7.58 -4.02
C LYS A 64 14.25 7.68 -2.81
N LEU A 65 12.98 7.32 -2.93
CA LEU A 65 12.05 7.28 -1.80
C LEU A 65 12.51 6.27 -0.74
N SER A 66 12.95 5.08 -1.15
CA SER A 66 13.49 4.08 -0.21
C SER A 66 14.78 4.53 0.49
N GLU A 67 15.68 5.20 -0.24
CA GLU A 67 16.89 5.79 0.35
C GLU A 67 16.52 6.81 1.45
N LEU A 68 15.45 7.57 1.24
CA LEU A 68 14.94 8.56 2.19
C LEU A 68 14.22 7.93 3.37
N SER A 69 13.46 6.85 3.14
CA SER A 69 12.68 6.19 4.18
C SER A 69 13.53 5.37 5.16
N LYS A 70 14.74 4.92 4.78
CA LYS A 70 15.62 4.08 5.62
C LYS A 70 15.87 4.65 7.02
N ASP A 71 15.96 5.98 7.15
CA ASP A 71 16.23 6.65 8.41
C ASP A 71 14.97 7.23 9.06
N ILE A 72 13.79 6.88 8.52
CA ILE A 72 12.52 7.39 9.03
C ILE A 72 11.78 6.27 9.75
N VAL A 73 11.81 6.33 11.07
CA VAL A 73 11.00 5.46 11.93
C VAL A 73 9.62 6.09 12.09
N CYS A 74 8.56 5.33 11.82
CA CYS A 74 7.20 5.74 12.11
C CYS A 74 6.82 5.26 13.52
N GLU A 75 6.47 6.19 14.41
CA GLU A 75 5.98 5.90 15.76
C GLU A 75 4.46 6.04 15.76
N PHE A 76 3.76 4.97 16.17
CA PHE A 76 2.31 4.95 16.14
C PHE A 76 1.73 4.31 17.40
N THR A 77 0.46 4.60 17.65
CA THR A 77 -0.31 4.04 18.76
C THR A 77 -1.50 3.25 18.23
N THR A 78 -1.89 2.24 18.99
CA THR A 78 -3.14 1.50 18.78
C THR A 78 -4.04 1.63 20.00
N ASP A 79 -5.31 1.26 19.84
CA ASP A 79 -6.19 0.98 20.97
C ASP A 79 -5.90 -0.40 21.57
N GLU A 80 -6.70 -0.79 22.56
CA GLU A 80 -6.60 -2.08 23.27
C GLU A 80 -6.86 -3.28 22.35
N MET A 81 -7.56 -3.07 21.24
CA MET A 81 -7.86 -4.10 20.25
C MET A 81 -6.81 -4.18 19.15
N GLY A 82 -5.80 -3.31 19.17
CA GLY A 82 -4.74 -3.27 18.17
C GLY A 82 -5.02 -2.38 16.94
N ARG A 83 -6.16 -1.66 16.89
CA ARG A 83 -6.47 -0.74 15.80
C ARG A 83 -5.59 0.50 15.86
N VAL A 84 -4.91 0.84 14.78
CA VAL A 84 -4.07 2.05 14.68
C VAL A 84 -4.90 3.31 14.92
N GLN A 85 -4.45 4.13 15.87
CA GLN A 85 -5.11 5.36 16.28
C GLN A 85 -4.41 6.60 15.72
N ASN A 86 -3.11 6.77 15.99
CA ASN A 86 -2.37 7.98 15.64
C ASN A 86 -0.96 7.63 15.18
N ILE A 87 -0.40 8.46 14.30
CA ILE A 87 1.03 8.53 14.01
C ILE A 87 1.63 9.64 14.88
N GLU A 88 2.35 9.27 15.93
CA GLU A 88 2.80 10.24 16.94
C GLU A 88 3.82 11.26 16.39
N ASN A 89 4.74 10.80 15.56
CA ASN A 89 5.81 11.62 14.99
C ASN A 89 5.56 12.07 13.54
N TRP A 90 4.30 12.16 13.08
CA TRP A 90 3.98 12.51 11.70
C TRP A 90 4.60 13.84 11.22
N ARG A 91 4.77 14.82 12.13
CA ARG A 91 5.39 16.11 11.79
C ARG A 91 6.87 15.96 11.47
N GLU A 92 7.57 15.10 12.21
CA GLU A 92 8.98 14.78 11.96
C GLU A 92 9.13 14.07 10.61
N ILE A 93 8.25 13.08 10.34
CA ILE A 93 8.19 12.37 9.07
C ILE A 93 7.96 13.37 7.93
N ARG A 94 6.94 14.22 8.04
CA ARG A 94 6.65 15.27 7.06
C ARG A 94 7.89 16.14 6.77
N ASP A 95 8.58 16.59 7.80
CA ASP A 95 9.71 17.51 7.63
C ASP A 95 10.92 16.82 6.99
N LYS A 96 11.17 15.55 7.29
CA LYS A 96 12.15 14.70 6.59
C LYS A 96 11.75 14.46 5.13
N MET A 97 10.48 14.13 4.87
CA MET A 97 9.97 13.94 3.52
C MET A 97 10.06 15.19 2.65
N LYS A 98 9.90 16.40 3.22
CA LYS A 98 10.11 17.64 2.47
C LYS A 98 11.52 17.75 1.88
N VAL A 99 12.53 17.40 2.64
CA VAL A 99 13.93 17.42 2.19
C VAL A 99 14.13 16.36 1.11
N GLY A 100 13.59 15.17 1.35
CA GLY A 100 13.71 14.05 0.47
C GLY A 100 13.04 14.23 -0.87
N ILE A 101 11.79 14.68 -0.90
CA ILE A 101 11.04 14.95 -2.13
C ILE A 101 11.79 15.97 -3.00
N LYS A 102 12.35 17.00 -2.40
CA LYS A 102 13.15 17.98 -3.14
C LYS A 102 14.38 17.34 -3.78
N GLY A 103 15.14 16.54 -3.03
CA GLY A 103 16.31 15.82 -3.56
C GLY A 103 15.94 14.79 -4.64
N MET A 104 14.82 14.11 -4.48
CA MET A 104 14.27 13.21 -5.50
C MET A 104 13.93 13.97 -6.79
N CYS A 105 13.22 15.10 -6.69
CA CYS A 105 12.91 15.95 -7.84
C CYS A 105 14.20 16.48 -8.50
N ASP A 106 15.21 16.90 -7.73
CA ASP A 106 16.52 17.32 -8.27
C ASP A 106 17.13 16.20 -9.14
N THR A 107 17.14 14.96 -8.65
CA THR A 107 17.68 13.80 -9.38
C THR A 107 16.85 13.47 -10.62
N LEU A 108 15.52 13.37 -10.46
CA LEU A 108 14.61 12.98 -11.55
C LEU A 108 14.70 13.95 -12.73
N TYR A 109 14.59 15.25 -12.47
CA TYR A 109 14.58 16.27 -13.53
C TYR A 109 15.97 16.55 -14.11
N SER A 110 17.06 16.24 -13.42
CA SER A 110 18.40 16.25 -13.98
C SER A 110 18.66 15.03 -14.87
N THR A 111 18.08 13.88 -14.53
CA THR A 111 18.24 12.63 -15.30
C THR A 111 17.34 12.60 -16.54
N ILE A 112 16.14 13.16 -16.42
CA ILE A 112 15.11 13.16 -17.48
C ILE A 112 14.61 14.59 -17.72
N PRO A 113 15.41 15.48 -18.37
CA PRO A 113 15.07 16.90 -18.51
C PRO A 113 13.75 17.18 -19.25
N PHE A 114 13.37 16.35 -20.25
CA PHE A 114 12.13 16.52 -21.01
C PHE A 114 10.88 16.29 -20.16
N LEU A 115 11.02 15.65 -18.99
CA LEU A 115 9.90 15.43 -18.09
C LEU A 115 9.26 16.75 -17.63
N ASN A 116 10.07 17.84 -17.57
CA ASN A 116 9.58 19.15 -17.18
C ASN A 116 8.56 19.76 -18.19
N ASP A 117 8.59 19.32 -19.43
CA ASP A 117 7.65 19.77 -20.47
C ASP A 117 6.26 19.11 -20.32
N ILE A 118 6.22 17.92 -19.70
CA ILE A 118 5.01 17.13 -19.48
C ILE A 118 4.46 17.35 -18.08
N MET A 119 5.36 17.26 -17.08
CA MET A 119 5.08 17.34 -15.66
C MET A 119 6.02 18.38 -15.04
N PRO A 120 5.60 19.65 -14.91
CA PRO A 120 6.45 20.69 -14.36
C PRO A 120 6.95 20.34 -12.95
N ARG A 121 8.26 20.41 -12.75
CA ARG A 121 8.90 20.05 -11.50
C ARG A 121 8.19 20.61 -10.26
N LYS A 122 7.90 21.91 -10.29
CA LYS A 122 7.27 22.61 -9.15
C LYS A 122 5.89 22.03 -8.82
N GLN A 123 5.15 21.60 -9.83
CA GLN A 123 3.83 21.02 -9.67
C GLN A 123 3.91 19.64 -9.03
N VAL A 124 4.81 18.79 -9.52
CA VAL A 124 5.10 17.47 -8.93
C VAL A 124 5.56 17.59 -7.48
N GLU A 125 6.53 18.48 -7.22
CA GLU A 125 7.02 18.73 -5.86
C GLU A 125 5.90 19.17 -4.92
N ASN A 126 5.06 20.12 -5.33
CA ASN A 126 3.93 20.60 -4.53
C ASN A 126 2.90 19.50 -4.26
N THR A 127 2.55 18.69 -5.26
CA THR A 127 1.59 17.58 -5.12
C THR A 127 2.10 16.55 -4.12
N LEU A 128 3.37 16.13 -4.24
CA LEU A 128 3.98 15.20 -3.31
C LEU A 128 4.07 15.77 -1.88
N LEU A 129 4.42 17.06 -1.74
CA LEU A 129 4.45 17.71 -0.42
C LEU A 129 3.05 17.80 0.21
N LEU A 130 2.01 17.97 -0.59
CA LEU A 130 0.63 18.00 -0.12
C LEU A 130 0.20 16.65 0.47
N MET A 131 0.62 15.54 -0.13
CA MET A 131 0.33 14.17 0.37
C MET A 131 0.82 13.99 1.82
N PHE A 132 1.97 14.56 2.18
CA PHE A 132 2.51 14.48 3.54
C PHE A 132 2.12 15.66 4.44
N SER A 133 1.20 16.53 4.03
CA SER A 133 0.88 17.75 4.77
C SER A 133 0.09 17.52 6.06
N THR A 134 -0.56 16.36 6.18
CA THR A 134 -1.42 15.97 7.31
C THR A 134 -0.98 14.64 7.90
N GLU A 135 -1.43 14.33 9.11
CA GLU A 135 -1.24 13.02 9.72
C GLU A 135 -1.87 11.90 8.87
N GLN A 136 -3.07 12.13 8.34
CA GLN A 136 -3.76 11.19 7.47
C GLN A 136 -2.93 10.89 6.20
N GLY A 137 -2.36 11.90 5.56
CA GLY A 137 -1.50 11.70 4.39
C GLY A 137 -0.21 10.92 4.71
N VAL A 138 0.37 11.15 5.90
CA VAL A 138 1.50 10.34 6.38
C VAL A 138 1.04 8.89 6.62
N ARG A 139 -0.12 8.68 7.24
CA ARG A 139 -0.68 7.33 7.47
C ARG A 139 -0.90 6.58 6.16
N GLU A 140 -1.43 7.23 5.13
CA GLU A 140 -1.63 6.66 3.80
C GLU A 140 -0.32 6.24 3.12
N ALA A 141 0.80 6.91 3.46
CA ALA A 141 2.13 6.52 3.00
C ALA A 141 2.69 5.27 3.71
N TYR A 142 2.15 4.93 4.87
CA TYR A 142 2.45 3.71 5.63
C TYR A 142 1.24 2.75 5.56
N ASN A 143 0.77 2.47 4.35
CA ASN A 143 -0.41 1.64 4.13
C ASN A 143 -0.26 0.21 4.70
N GLU A 144 0.96 -0.26 4.93
CA GLU A 144 1.26 -1.52 5.61
C GLU A 144 0.61 -1.59 7.01
N LEU A 145 0.46 -0.45 7.67
CA LEU A 145 -0.20 -0.40 8.98
C LEU A 145 -1.69 -0.69 8.86
N ASP A 146 -2.34 -0.17 7.84
CA ASP A 146 -3.76 -0.45 7.58
C ASP A 146 -3.97 -1.86 7.03
N GLU A 147 -3.05 -2.37 6.20
CA GLU A 147 -3.07 -3.76 5.70
C GLU A 147 -2.92 -4.77 6.86
N LEU A 148 -2.01 -4.54 7.81
CA LEU A 148 -1.77 -5.46 8.92
C LEU A 148 -2.79 -5.31 10.07
N PHE A 149 -3.20 -4.07 10.38
CA PHE A 149 -3.97 -3.77 11.59
C PHE A 149 -5.39 -3.24 11.31
N GLY A 150 -5.77 -3.06 10.04
CA GLY A 150 -7.05 -2.43 9.67
C GLY A 150 -8.29 -3.22 10.10
N LEU A 151 -8.18 -4.53 10.21
CA LEU A 151 -9.28 -5.39 10.66
C LEU A 151 -9.35 -5.57 12.18
N HIS A 152 -8.35 -5.12 12.94
CA HIS A 152 -8.34 -5.21 14.40
C HIS A 152 -9.50 -4.43 15.01
N GLY A 153 -10.07 -4.97 16.10
CA GLY A 153 -11.21 -4.38 16.79
C GLY A 153 -12.55 -4.51 16.07
N ASN A 154 -12.61 -5.20 14.93
CA ASN A 154 -13.86 -5.60 14.31
C ASN A 154 -14.32 -6.95 14.90
N LEU A 155 -15.64 -7.14 14.98
CA LEU A 155 -16.24 -8.42 15.34
C LEU A 155 -16.65 -9.13 14.06
N PHE A 156 -16.23 -10.37 13.92
CA PHE A 156 -16.54 -11.20 12.78
C PHE A 156 -17.23 -12.50 13.24
N ASP A 157 -18.27 -12.90 12.54
CA ASP A 157 -18.88 -14.21 12.71
C ASP A 157 -18.10 -15.24 11.88
N ILE A 158 -17.79 -16.41 12.48
CA ILE A 158 -17.14 -17.51 11.79
C ILE A 158 -18.11 -18.12 10.77
N GLY A 159 -17.59 -18.41 9.60
CA GLY A 159 -18.34 -19.03 8.50
C GLY A 159 -18.31 -18.19 7.22
N ASP A 160 -19.15 -18.60 6.28
CA ASP A 160 -19.27 -17.95 4.99
C ASP A 160 -20.35 -16.88 5.02
N SER A 161 -20.10 -15.77 4.35
CA SER A 161 -21.04 -14.67 4.19
C SER A 161 -21.03 -14.14 2.75
N GLU A 162 -22.19 -13.65 2.31
CA GLU A 162 -22.37 -13.04 1.00
C GLU A 162 -23.34 -11.87 1.14
N PHE A 163 -22.97 -10.69 0.64
CA PHE A 163 -23.80 -9.50 0.76
C PHE A 163 -23.47 -8.46 -0.32
N ASP A 164 -24.45 -7.61 -0.61
CA ASP A 164 -24.32 -6.45 -1.48
C ASP A 164 -24.16 -5.19 -0.63
N THR A 165 -23.24 -4.31 -1.06
CA THR A 165 -22.97 -3.02 -0.44
C THR A 165 -22.53 -2.00 -1.51
N GLN A 166 -21.89 -0.92 -1.08
CA GLN A 166 -21.35 0.09 -1.99
C GLN A 166 -19.91 0.45 -1.57
N ASP A 167 -19.06 0.64 -2.58
CA ASP A 167 -17.74 1.23 -2.43
C ASP A 167 -17.71 2.56 -3.18
N ASN A 168 -17.48 3.68 -2.46
CA ASN A 168 -17.48 5.04 -3.03
C ASN A 168 -18.73 5.38 -3.88
N GLY A 169 -19.89 4.79 -3.52
CA GLY A 169 -21.15 4.98 -4.23
C GLY A 169 -21.39 4.01 -5.38
N TYR A 170 -20.44 3.14 -5.70
CA TYR A 170 -20.58 2.11 -6.72
C TYR A 170 -21.08 0.79 -6.12
N PRO A 171 -21.95 0.04 -6.82
CA PRO A 171 -22.40 -1.26 -6.37
C PRO A 171 -21.22 -2.21 -6.17
N MET A 172 -21.18 -2.89 -5.05
CA MET A 172 -20.17 -3.86 -4.70
C MET A 172 -20.81 -5.12 -4.14
N HIS A 173 -20.44 -6.27 -4.69
CA HIS A 173 -20.79 -7.59 -4.20
C HIS A 173 -19.61 -8.18 -3.45
N VAL A 174 -19.84 -8.71 -2.24
CA VAL A 174 -18.80 -9.25 -1.36
C VAL A 174 -19.14 -10.68 -0.99
N THR A 175 -18.16 -11.56 -1.11
CA THR A 175 -18.16 -12.89 -0.50
C THR A 175 -17.00 -12.98 0.49
N ALA A 176 -17.23 -13.48 1.68
CA ALA A 176 -16.20 -13.65 2.70
C ALA A 176 -16.33 -15.00 3.40
N SER A 177 -15.20 -15.57 3.78
CA SER A 177 -15.09 -16.79 4.58
C SER A 177 -14.13 -16.54 5.75
N ILE A 178 -14.58 -16.84 6.95
CA ILE A 178 -13.82 -16.63 8.18
C ILE A 178 -13.74 -17.95 8.93
N GLY A 179 -12.54 -18.42 9.20
CA GLY A 179 -12.34 -19.71 9.81
C GLY A 179 -11.00 -19.88 10.52
N TYR A 180 -10.88 -21.01 11.19
CA TYR A 180 -9.62 -21.43 11.78
C TYR A 180 -8.79 -22.16 10.73
N THR A 181 -7.49 -21.89 10.74
CA THR A 181 -6.50 -22.60 9.93
C THR A 181 -5.72 -23.53 10.83
N PRO A 182 -5.85 -24.87 10.66
CA PRO A 182 -5.09 -25.82 11.44
C PRO A 182 -3.59 -25.58 11.31
N VAL A 183 -2.88 -25.52 12.44
CA VAL A 183 -1.41 -25.43 12.44
C VAL A 183 -0.87 -26.85 12.47
N GLU A 184 -0.24 -27.28 11.37
CA GLU A 184 0.44 -28.57 11.26
C GLU A 184 1.81 -28.51 11.95
N ASP A 185 1.85 -28.52 13.28
CA ASP A 185 3.11 -28.64 14.03
C ASP A 185 3.01 -29.76 15.07
N GLU A 186 3.94 -30.73 15.03
CA GLU A 186 3.99 -31.90 15.91
C GLU A 186 4.23 -31.57 17.39
N ASN A 187 4.59 -30.32 17.71
CA ASN A 187 4.83 -29.83 19.06
C ASN A 187 3.83 -28.81 19.55
N ASN A 188 2.63 -28.85 19.03
CA ASN A 188 1.68 -27.76 19.10
C ASN A 188 1.02 -27.57 20.46
N ASP A 189 1.57 -26.66 21.26
CA ASP A 189 0.92 -26.08 22.45
C ASP A 189 0.09 -24.81 22.06
N PHE A 190 -0.14 -24.55 20.77
CA PHE A 190 -0.80 -23.33 20.28
C PHE A 190 -2.17 -23.67 19.69
N ASP A 191 -3.15 -22.81 20.01
CA ASP A 191 -4.46 -22.82 19.37
C ASP A 191 -4.34 -22.59 17.87
N ASP A 192 -5.35 -23.03 17.11
CA ASP A 192 -5.40 -22.83 15.67
C ASP A 192 -5.31 -21.35 15.29
N ASP A 193 -4.50 -21.03 14.29
CA ASP A 193 -4.50 -19.71 13.65
C ASP A 193 -5.85 -19.47 12.97
N TYR A 194 -6.18 -18.23 12.68
CA TYR A 194 -7.41 -17.91 11.97
C TYR A 194 -7.16 -17.03 10.75
N SER A 195 -8.06 -17.10 9.80
CA SER A 195 -7.98 -16.38 8.54
C SER A 195 -9.30 -15.77 8.14
N ILE A 196 -9.20 -14.70 7.39
CA ILE A 196 -10.28 -14.02 6.71
C ILE A 196 -9.94 -14.01 5.24
N ILE A 197 -10.83 -14.59 4.41
CA ILE A 197 -10.71 -14.59 2.96
C ILE A 197 -11.87 -13.78 2.43
N SER A 198 -11.62 -12.77 1.61
CA SER A 198 -12.70 -12.02 0.97
C SER A 198 -12.45 -11.83 -0.52
N LYS A 199 -13.55 -11.75 -1.25
CA LYS A 199 -13.57 -11.33 -2.64
C LYS A 199 -14.66 -10.30 -2.81
N SER A 200 -14.30 -9.14 -3.31
CA SER A 200 -15.26 -8.12 -3.69
C SER A 200 -15.21 -7.83 -5.19
N VAL A 201 -16.36 -7.50 -5.76
CA VAL A 201 -16.52 -7.11 -7.15
C VAL A 201 -17.26 -5.78 -7.18
N THR A 202 -16.55 -4.71 -7.48
CA THR A 202 -17.11 -3.36 -7.64
C THR A 202 -17.35 -3.08 -9.12
N THR A 203 -18.53 -2.64 -9.47
CA THR A 203 -18.90 -2.29 -10.85
C THR A 203 -18.85 -0.78 -11.03
N VAL A 204 -17.94 -0.30 -11.86
CA VAL A 204 -17.66 1.14 -12.07
C VAL A 204 -17.92 1.50 -13.54
N PRO A 205 -18.65 2.57 -13.84
CA PRO A 205 -18.77 3.10 -15.20
C PRO A 205 -17.41 3.49 -15.78
N ILE A 206 -17.19 3.20 -17.07
CA ILE A 206 -15.94 3.55 -17.78
C ILE A 206 -15.68 5.06 -17.69
N GLU A 207 -16.74 5.87 -17.79
CA GLU A 207 -16.66 7.33 -17.72
C GLU A 207 -16.05 7.78 -16.38
N ASP A 208 -16.57 7.25 -15.28
CA ASP A 208 -16.14 7.63 -13.92
C ASP A 208 -14.70 7.17 -13.65
N MET A 209 -14.32 5.98 -14.15
CA MET A 209 -12.95 5.49 -14.04
C MET A 209 -11.94 6.37 -14.79
N LEU A 210 -12.33 6.85 -16.00
CA LEU A 210 -11.50 7.79 -16.75
C LEU A 210 -11.40 9.15 -16.05
N ASP A 211 -12.50 9.65 -15.50
CA ASP A 211 -12.50 10.93 -14.78
C ASP A 211 -11.62 10.91 -13.54
N LEU A 212 -11.64 9.81 -12.78
CA LEU A 212 -10.72 9.60 -11.65
C LEU A 212 -9.26 9.55 -12.11
N GLY A 213 -8.98 8.83 -13.20
CA GLY A 213 -7.64 8.71 -13.78
C GLY A 213 -7.12 10.07 -14.31
N LEU A 214 -7.91 10.75 -15.09
CA LEU A 214 -7.56 12.07 -15.67
C LEU A 214 -7.43 13.14 -14.59
N GLY A 215 -8.29 13.14 -13.57
CA GLY A 215 -8.22 14.06 -12.44
C GLY A 215 -6.91 13.92 -11.67
N ASN A 216 -6.52 12.71 -11.33
CA ASN A 216 -5.25 12.45 -10.63
C ASN A 216 -4.02 12.81 -11.47
N MET A 217 -4.04 12.51 -12.78
CA MET A 217 -2.96 12.88 -13.69
C MET A 217 -2.87 14.40 -13.90
N GLY A 218 -4.01 15.06 -14.00
CA GLY A 218 -4.10 16.51 -14.21
C GLY A 218 -3.44 17.33 -13.10
N LEU A 219 -3.40 16.80 -11.87
CA LEU A 219 -2.71 17.46 -10.75
C LEU A 219 -1.18 17.56 -10.94
N MET A 220 -0.60 16.72 -11.77
CA MET A 220 0.86 16.66 -12.01
C MET A 220 1.29 17.13 -13.40
N MET A 221 0.33 17.36 -14.32
CA MET A 221 0.61 17.70 -15.72
C MET A 221 0.47 19.19 -15.99
N THR A 222 1.01 19.64 -17.13
CA THR A 222 0.76 21.01 -17.63
C THR A 222 -0.72 21.20 -17.97
N ASP A 223 -1.22 22.43 -17.81
CA ASP A 223 -2.62 22.78 -18.14
C ASP A 223 -2.95 22.42 -19.60
N ALA A 224 -2.03 22.70 -20.53
CA ALA A 224 -2.21 22.40 -21.95
C ALA A 224 -2.37 20.89 -22.24
N LEU A 225 -1.66 20.03 -21.51
CA LEU A 225 -1.77 18.57 -21.64
C LEU A 225 -3.06 18.08 -20.97
N SER A 226 -3.40 18.61 -19.80
CA SER A 226 -4.66 18.33 -19.12
C SER A 226 -5.87 18.69 -19.99
N ASP A 227 -5.88 19.89 -20.61
CA ASP A 227 -6.92 20.32 -21.54
C ASP A 227 -6.99 19.43 -22.79
N SER A 228 -5.82 19.01 -23.31
CA SER A 228 -5.78 18.09 -24.45
C SER A 228 -6.40 16.74 -24.11
N LEU A 229 -6.09 16.17 -22.96
CA LEU A 229 -6.68 14.91 -22.50
C LEU A 229 -8.20 15.04 -22.27
N ALA A 230 -8.64 16.15 -21.66
CA ALA A 230 -10.06 16.42 -21.46
C ALA A 230 -10.81 16.52 -22.80
N ASN A 231 -10.22 17.15 -23.82
CA ASN A 231 -10.81 17.26 -25.16
C ASN A 231 -10.91 15.90 -25.88
N HIS A 232 -9.99 14.97 -25.62
CA HIS A 232 -10.02 13.61 -26.19
C HIS A 232 -10.78 12.59 -25.31
N ARG A 233 -11.35 13.03 -24.18
CA ARG A 233 -12.06 12.16 -23.24
C ARG A 233 -13.12 11.28 -23.90
N LYS A 234 -13.92 11.87 -24.77
CA LYS A 234 -14.98 11.15 -25.47
C LYS A 234 -14.42 10.06 -26.39
N ASP A 235 -13.38 10.38 -27.15
CA ASP A 235 -12.74 9.42 -28.06
C ASP A 235 -12.10 8.26 -27.28
N MET A 236 -11.57 8.54 -26.09
CA MET A 236 -11.04 7.51 -25.18
C MET A 236 -12.17 6.60 -24.67
N ILE A 237 -13.29 7.16 -24.21
CA ILE A 237 -14.46 6.39 -23.77
C ILE A 237 -14.99 5.50 -24.91
N ASP A 238 -15.17 6.10 -26.09
CA ASP A 238 -15.68 5.37 -27.27
C ASP A 238 -14.72 4.24 -27.67
N SER A 239 -13.41 4.47 -27.63
CA SER A 239 -12.39 3.44 -27.90
C SER A 239 -12.39 2.31 -26.89
N ILE A 240 -12.46 2.63 -25.60
CA ILE A 240 -12.51 1.60 -24.53
C ILE A 240 -13.81 0.81 -24.65
N THR A 241 -14.95 1.50 -24.81
CA THR A 241 -16.26 0.84 -24.95
C THR A 241 -16.32 -0.07 -26.17
N ALA A 242 -15.72 0.33 -27.29
CA ALA A 242 -15.63 -0.51 -28.49
C ALA A 242 -14.78 -1.75 -28.31
N ALA A 243 -13.80 -1.70 -27.42
CA ALA A 243 -12.93 -2.82 -27.07
C ALA A 243 -13.52 -3.76 -26.02
N MET A 244 -14.56 -3.29 -25.29
CA MET A 244 -15.23 -4.12 -24.27
C MET A 244 -16.09 -5.22 -24.88
N PRO A 245 -16.12 -6.41 -24.28
CA PRO A 245 -17.04 -7.47 -24.69
C PRO A 245 -18.50 -7.01 -24.71
N ASN A 246 -19.18 -7.21 -25.84
CA ASN A 246 -20.56 -6.83 -26.04
C ASN A 246 -20.88 -5.32 -25.85
N GLY A 247 -19.88 -4.44 -25.98
CA GLY A 247 -20.04 -3.00 -25.76
C GLY A 247 -20.40 -2.65 -24.31
N ALA A 248 -19.88 -3.38 -23.34
CA ALA A 248 -20.11 -3.10 -21.93
C ALA A 248 -19.61 -1.69 -21.57
N LYS A 249 -20.40 -0.97 -20.77
CA LYS A 249 -20.11 0.41 -20.34
C LYS A 249 -19.50 0.47 -18.95
N ASN A 250 -19.38 -0.67 -18.29
CA ASN A 250 -18.86 -0.77 -16.94
C ASN A 250 -17.63 -1.68 -16.92
N ILE A 251 -16.75 -1.40 -15.98
CA ILE A 251 -15.57 -2.20 -15.64
C ILE A 251 -15.81 -2.83 -14.28
N ASN A 252 -15.46 -4.09 -14.15
CA ASN A 252 -15.43 -4.75 -12.85
C ASN A 252 -14.03 -4.64 -12.26
N ILE A 253 -13.97 -4.13 -11.03
CA ILE A 253 -12.79 -4.15 -10.20
C ILE A 253 -12.98 -5.28 -9.21
N ILE A 254 -12.09 -6.26 -9.25
CA ILE A 254 -12.12 -7.43 -8.37
C ILE A 254 -11.00 -7.27 -7.36
N ASN A 255 -11.34 -7.30 -6.07
CA ASN A 255 -10.36 -7.44 -5.00
C ASN A 255 -10.45 -8.84 -4.42
N ASN A 256 -9.31 -9.52 -4.35
CA ASN A 256 -9.15 -10.77 -3.63
C ASN A 256 -8.25 -10.48 -2.43
N GLU A 257 -8.73 -10.76 -1.23
CA GLU A 257 -8.04 -10.45 0.01
C GLU A 257 -7.91 -11.70 0.87
N TYR A 258 -6.77 -11.83 1.53
CA TYR A 258 -6.51 -12.82 2.55
C TYR A 258 -5.79 -12.17 3.72
N TYR A 259 -6.28 -12.42 4.93
CA TYR A 259 -5.67 -11.99 6.18
C TYR A 259 -5.51 -13.21 7.08
N GLY A 260 -4.26 -13.54 7.41
CA GLY A 260 -3.90 -14.59 8.35
C GLY A 260 -3.43 -13.99 9.66
N TYR A 261 -3.90 -14.55 10.77
CA TYR A 261 -3.55 -14.12 12.12
C TYR A 261 -3.08 -15.30 12.94
N PHE A 262 -2.12 -15.06 13.83
CA PHE A 262 -1.82 -15.98 14.91
C PHE A 262 -3.00 -16.07 15.89
N PHE A 263 -3.09 -17.16 16.63
CA PHE A 263 -4.16 -17.37 17.64
C PHE A 263 -4.32 -16.21 18.63
N ASN A 264 -3.26 -15.46 18.89
CA ASN A 264 -3.26 -14.30 19.80
C ASN A 264 -3.64 -12.98 19.11
N GLY A 265 -4.08 -13.03 17.87
CA GLY A 265 -4.54 -11.87 17.10
C GLY A 265 -3.46 -11.05 16.41
N TRP A 266 -2.17 -11.41 16.55
CA TRP A 266 -1.13 -10.72 15.79
C TRP A 266 -1.21 -11.07 14.31
N PRO A 267 -0.98 -10.09 13.41
CA PRO A 267 -0.96 -10.36 11.97
C PRO A 267 0.20 -11.28 11.60
N LYS A 268 -0.08 -12.24 10.74
CA LYS A 268 0.87 -13.21 10.21
C LYS A 268 1.12 -12.97 8.72
N GLU A 269 0.05 -12.73 8.00
CA GLU A 269 0.07 -12.57 6.56
C GLU A 269 -1.09 -11.69 6.10
N CYS A 270 -0.84 -10.87 5.09
CA CYS A 270 -1.87 -10.11 4.38
C CYS A 270 -1.58 -10.20 2.89
N PHE A 271 -2.58 -10.61 2.11
CA PHE A 271 -2.52 -10.62 0.66
C PHE A 271 -3.70 -9.83 0.11
N ASN A 272 -3.42 -8.90 -0.79
CA ASN A 272 -4.41 -8.12 -1.49
C ASN A 272 -4.07 -8.10 -2.98
N GLN A 273 -5.01 -8.53 -3.82
CA GLN A 273 -4.88 -8.50 -5.28
C GLN A 273 -6.07 -7.78 -5.88
N LYS A 274 -5.79 -6.67 -6.55
CA LYS A 274 -6.77 -5.88 -7.29
C LYS A 274 -6.62 -6.13 -8.79
N VAL A 275 -7.70 -6.58 -9.42
CA VAL A 275 -7.77 -6.85 -10.86
C VAL A 275 -8.79 -5.91 -11.48
N ALA A 276 -8.36 -5.13 -12.46
CA ALA A 276 -9.24 -4.28 -13.26
C ALA A 276 -9.14 -4.66 -14.74
N GLY A 277 -10.21 -5.25 -15.26
CA GLY A 277 -10.31 -5.65 -16.68
C GLY A 277 -10.92 -4.54 -17.52
N TYR A 278 -10.32 -4.20 -18.66
CA TYR A 278 -10.77 -3.16 -19.57
C TYR A 278 -10.91 -3.62 -21.04
N GLY A 279 -11.29 -4.87 -21.23
CA GLY A 279 -11.63 -5.44 -22.54
C GLY A 279 -10.45 -5.74 -23.47
N LEU A 280 -9.39 -4.92 -23.46
CA LEU A 280 -8.15 -5.14 -24.21
C LEU A 280 -7.12 -5.92 -23.37
N GLY A 281 -7.31 -5.97 -22.06
CA GLY A 281 -6.41 -6.58 -21.11
C GLY A 281 -6.85 -6.40 -19.68
N GLU A 282 -5.94 -6.70 -18.77
CA GLU A 282 -6.13 -6.60 -17.33
C GLU A 282 -4.94 -5.85 -16.70
N ARG A 283 -5.24 -5.07 -15.69
CA ARG A 283 -4.24 -4.53 -14.77
C ARG A 283 -4.40 -5.26 -13.45
N ILE A 284 -3.32 -5.83 -13.00
CA ILE A 284 -3.26 -6.59 -11.75
C ILE A 284 -2.27 -5.89 -10.84
N GLU A 285 -2.72 -5.55 -9.65
CA GLU A 285 -1.93 -4.95 -8.60
C GLU A 285 -1.98 -5.87 -7.39
N THR A 286 -0.83 -6.32 -6.91
CA THR A 286 -0.74 -7.30 -5.83
C THR A 286 0.16 -6.77 -4.74
N THR A 287 -0.33 -6.80 -3.50
CA THR A 287 0.43 -6.57 -2.28
C THR A 287 0.39 -7.84 -1.46
N HIS A 288 1.55 -8.34 -1.05
CA HIS A 288 1.68 -9.48 -0.16
C HIS A 288 2.61 -9.08 0.99
N ILE A 289 2.12 -9.13 2.21
CA ILE A 289 2.89 -8.89 3.42
C ILE A 289 2.89 -10.17 4.22
N GLU A 290 4.07 -10.70 4.51
CA GLU A 290 4.23 -11.94 5.27
C GLU A 290 5.20 -11.75 6.43
N TRP A 291 4.91 -12.42 7.53
CA TRP A 291 5.84 -12.54 8.64
C TRP A 291 7.00 -13.47 8.26
N ILE A 292 8.25 -12.98 8.34
CA ILE A 292 9.43 -13.76 7.93
C ILE A 292 10.32 -14.17 9.10
N MET A 293 10.28 -13.44 10.22
CA MET A 293 11.13 -13.75 11.36
C MET A 293 10.63 -13.15 12.68
N ARG A 294 10.73 -13.89 13.76
CA ARG A 294 10.67 -13.35 15.13
C ARG A 294 12.07 -12.88 15.52
N ASN A 295 12.30 -11.59 15.54
CA ASN A 295 13.59 -11.02 15.96
C ASN A 295 13.64 -10.81 17.48
N TRP A 296 13.60 -11.89 18.25
CA TRP A 296 13.91 -11.80 19.67
C TRP A 296 15.39 -11.48 19.93
N ASP A 297 16.27 -11.81 18.96
CA ASP A 297 17.72 -11.74 19.09
C ASP A 297 18.33 -10.41 18.62
N PHE A 298 17.55 -9.54 17.97
CA PHE A 298 18.05 -8.26 17.45
C PHE A 298 17.84 -7.06 18.36
N VAL A 299 17.09 -7.18 19.43
CA VAL A 299 17.13 -6.22 20.52
C VAL A 299 18.41 -6.52 21.32
N LYS A 300 19.56 -6.08 20.82
CA LYS A 300 20.70 -5.89 21.72
C LYS A 300 20.18 -4.99 22.84
N PRO A 301 20.30 -5.39 24.13
CA PRO A 301 20.07 -4.48 25.22
C PRO A 301 20.91 -3.23 24.92
N ILE A 302 20.29 -2.07 24.96
CA ILE A 302 21.03 -0.80 25.01
C ILE A 302 22.03 -1.03 26.13
N ASP A 303 23.33 -1.13 25.81
CA ASP A 303 24.39 -1.23 26.81
C ASP A 303 24.17 -0.05 27.75
N GLU A 304 23.59 -0.31 28.91
CA GLU A 304 23.61 0.62 30.02
C GLU A 304 25.08 0.92 30.27
N ASP A 305 25.43 2.14 29.94
CA ASP A 305 26.74 2.74 30.06
C ASP A 305 27.43 2.28 31.37
N LYS A 306 28.42 1.40 31.24
CA LYS A 306 29.32 1.01 32.32
C LYS A 306 30.27 2.19 32.59
N SER A 307 29.73 3.34 32.92
CA SER A 307 30.50 4.48 33.39
C SER A 307 30.03 4.94 34.76
N SER A 308 30.24 4.12 35.76
CA SER A 308 30.41 4.64 37.13
C SER A 308 30.71 3.44 38.07
N HIS A 309 31.96 3.06 38.19
CA HIS A 309 32.52 2.61 39.45
C HIS A 309 34.05 2.57 39.30
N ASN A 310 34.64 3.73 39.46
CA ASN A 310 35.99 3.84 39.97
C ASN A 310 35.96 5.02 40.99
N ILE A 311 35.80 4.68 42.24
CA ILE A 311 36.45 5.27 43.38
C ILE A 311 36.73 4.15 44.37
#